data_1045365858b5da4a27a10c71eaf717ab
#
_entry.id   1045365858b5da4a27a10c71eaf717ab
#
_cell.length_a   1.000
_cell.length_b   1.000
_cell.length_c   1.000
_cell.angle_alpha   90.00
_cell.angle_beta   90.00
_cell.angle_gamma   90.00
#
_symmetry.space_group_name_H-M   'P 1'
#
loop_
_entity.id
_entity.type
_entity.pdbx_description
1 polymer ?
#
loop_
_entity_poly.entity_id
_entity_poly.type
_entity_poly.pdbx_seq_one_letter_code
_entity_poly.pdbx_strand_id
1 'polypeptide(L)'
;MEKIHTHSTGYIKNFSIIKEGQDEDGKYRVTIHAVTQKGVLRNTLIRLGLIQQMVDYPRIMILPFPDKVTHPLTGTAEATLVQQFTDRYFELVDPAKSKQLHNEAKDLLEVDTINNIAARIGLQHQAEIVILYSVETGASEFDGMMETGTATMTTRAIVTTTAQILTADNKTSPGLGKTPELALATASGNAAQSCSEKLISSIISWWDNYTANGLPYIITLKTPPKADRLIILFQQNMESIPGVVSLSERNSGGGITEMMLKYKGKSADLKRAVLSTMFKHASFKDLYTVLAKGRFMVFSIL
;
A
#
# COMPACT_ATOMS: atom_id res chain seq x y z
N MET A 1 4.29 -25.36 -6.49
CA MET A 1 4.14 -26.26 -5.33
C MET A 1 5.38 -27.11 -5.04
N GLU A 2 6.06 -27.67 -6.02
CA GLU A 2 7.27 -28.51 -5.83
C GLU A 2 8.38 -27.86 -4.96
N LYS A 3 8.68 -26.56 -5.17
CA LYS A 3 9.70 -25.86 -4.36
C LYS A 3 9.34 -25.71 -2.87
N ILE A 4 8.07 -25.79 -2.50
CA ILE A 4 7.62 -25.72 -1.11
C ILE A 4 7.79 -27.08 -0.43
N HIS A 5 7.57 -28.17 -1.16
CA HIS A 5 7.75 -29.52 -0.65
C HIS A 5 9.21 -29.89 -0.41
N THR A 6 10.14 -29.40 -1.24
CA THR A 6 11.56 -29.72 -1.14
C THR A 6 12.32 -28.93 -0.04
N HIS A 7 11.72 -27.87 0.51
CA HIS A 7 12.35 -27.01 1.53
C HIS A 7 11.49 -26.88 2.81
N SER A 8 10.72 -27.90 3.13
CA SER A 8 9.82 -27.88 4.30
C SER A 8 10.53 -27.64 5.64
N THR A 9 11.77 -28.08 5.78
CA THR A 9 12.61 -27.86 6.98
C THR A 9 12.85 -26.37 7.29
N GLY A 10 12.83 -25.47 6.30
CA GLY A 10 12.96 -24.02 6.51
C GLY A 10 11.67 -23.33 6.96
N TYR A 11 10.52 -23.97 6.83
CA TYR A 11 9.20 -23.39 7.17
C TYR A 11 8.65 -23.89 8.48
N ILE A 12 9.11 -25.02 8.97
CA ILE A 12 8.69 -25.64 10.23
C ILE A 12 9.70 -25.30 11.31
N LYS A 13 9.25 -24.63 12.36
CA LYS A 13 10.09 -24.30 13.52
C LYS A 13 10.31 -25.51 14.41
N ASN A 14 9.25 -26.25 14.70
CA ASN A 14 9.24 -27.51 15.42
C ASN A 14 7.98 -28.29 15.05
N PHE A 15 8.01 -29.60 15.29
CA PHE A 15 6.84 -30.45 15.15
C PHE A 15 6.81 -31.51 16.26
N SER A 16 5.63 -32.01 16.53
CA SER A 16 5.42 -33.17 17.40
C SER A 16 4.48 -34.17 16.71
N ILE A 17 4.77 -35.44 16.82
CA ILE A 17 3.92 -36.50 16.31
C ILE A 17 2.76 -36.67 17.28
N ILE A 18 1.51 -36.51 16.80
CA ILE A 18 0.29 -36.72 17.58
C ILE A 18 -0.12 -38.21 17.51
N LYS A 19 -0.04 -38.80 16.31
CA LYS A 19 -0.45 -40.15 16.06
C LYS A 19 0.33 -40.70 14.87
N GLU A 20 0.76 -41.94 14.96
CA GLU A 20 1.33 -42.69 13.84
C GLU A 20 0.84 -44.15 13.88
N GLY A 21 0.78 -44.77 12.73
CA GLY A 21 0.34 -46.17 12.61
C GLY A 21 -0.02 -46.55 11.17
N GLN A 22 -0.23 -47.84 10.99
CA GLN A 22 -0.71 -48.39 9.73
C GLN A 22 -2.24 -48.29 9.68
N ASP A 23 -2.77 -47.83 8.58
CA ASP A 23 -4.19 -47.69 8.31
C ASP A 23 -4.76 -49.01 7.77
N GLU A 24 -6.08 -49.13 7.68
CA GLU A 24 -6.78 -50.33 7.18
C GLU A 24 -6.39 -50.70 5.76
N ASP A 25 -5.93 -49.72 4.98
CA ASP A 25 -5.41 -49.88 3.59
C ASP A 25 -3.94 -50.31 3.54
N GLY A 26 -3.29 -50.58 4.69
CA GLY A 26 -1.88 -50.98 4.82
C GLY A 26 -0.88 -49.81 4.62
N LYS A 27 -1.36 -48.57 4.52
CA LYS A 27 -0.50 -47.35 4.38
C LYS A 27 -0.11 -46.85 5.77
N TYR A 28 1.18 -46.50 5.91
CA TYR A 28 1.65 -45.87 7.13
C TYR A 28 1.25 -44.39 7.14
N ARG A 29 0.49 -43.93 8.14
CA ARG A 29 0.04 -42.56 8.31
C ARG A 29 0.65 -41.95 9.59
N VAL A 30 1.05 -40.69 9.48
CA VAL A 30 1.56 -39.91 10.57
C VAL A 30 0.78 -38.61 10.65
N THR A 31 0.22 -38.32 11.82
CA THR A 31 -0.41 -37.03 12.11
C THR A 31 0.54 -36.22 12.98
N ILE A 32 0.89 -35.04 12.53
CA ILE A 32 1.81 -34.15 13.24
C ILE A 32 1.13 -32.83 13.61
N HIS A 33 1.53 -32.28 14.75
CA HIS A 33 1.33 -30.87 15.07
C HIS A 33 2.61 -30.12 14.70
N ALA A 34 2.54 -29.15 13.79
CA ALA A 34 3.71 -28.39 13.36
C ALA A 34 3.51 -26.89 13.61
N VAL A 35 4.54 -26.26 14.18
CA VAL A 35 4.60 -24.81 14.33
C VAL A 35 5.39 -24.24 13.16
N THR A 36 4.73 -23.46 12.32
CA THR A 36 5.32 -22.89 11.12
C THR A 36 5.88 -21.49 11.36
N GLN A 37 6.99 -21.18 10.70
CA GLN A 37 7.52 -19.81 10.62
C GLN A 37 6.73 -19.03 9.58
N LYS A 38 5.59 -18.44 9.98
CA LYS A 38 4.68 -17.72 9.08
C LYS A 38 5.40 -16.70 8.19
N GLY A 39 6.37 -15.94 8.73
CA GLY A 39 7.13 -14.94 7.98
C GLY A 39 7.97 -15.54 6.84
N VAL A 40 8.69 -16.63 7.10
CA VAL A 40 9.54 -17.29 6.09
C VAL A 40 8.71 -17.94 5.00
N LEU A 41 7.66 -18.69 5.39
CA LEU A 41 6.72 -19.30 4.45
C LEU A 41 6.07 -18.23 3.57
N ARG A 42 5.61 -17.15 4.19
CA ARG A 42 4.97 -16.04 3.49
C ARG A 42 5.92 -15.35 2.50
N ASN A 43 7.15 -15.01 2.91
CA ASN A 43 8.14 -14.40 2.02
C ASN A 43 8.45 -15.29 0.81
N THR A 44 8.43 -16.61 0.99
CA THR A 44 8.62 -17.56 -0.10
C THR A 44 7.39 -17.61 -1.01
N LEU A 45 6.17 -17.61 -0.45
CA LEU A 45 4.92 -17.55 -1.22
C LEU A 45 4.81 -16.23 -2.01
N ILE A 46 5.27 -15.11 -1.44
CA ILE A 46 5.38 -13.83 -2.14
C ILE A 46 6.36 -13.95 -3.32
N ARG A 47 7.58 -14.47 -3.09
CA ARG A 47 8.58 -14.65 -4.15
C ARG A 47 8.13 -15.59 -5.26
N LEU A 48 7.24 -16.54 -4.96
CA LEU A 48 6.65 -17.46 -5.94
C LEU A 48 5.40 -16.90 -6.63
N GLY A 49 5.00 -15.67 -6.30
CA GLY A 49 3.80 -15.03 -6.84
C GLY A 49 2.47 -15.70 -6.42
N LEU A 50 2.52 -16.68 -5.50
CA LEU A 50 1.34 -17.44 -5.11
C LEU A 50 0.39 -16.65 -4.20
N ILE A 51 0.91 -15.78 -3.34
CA ILE A 51 0.07 -14.91 -2.50
C ILE A 51 -0.60 -13.82 -3.34
N GLN A 52 0.05 -13.38 -4.40
CA GLN A 52 -0.46 -12.33 -5.27
C GLN A 52 -1.75 -12.74 -6.02
N GLN A 53 -1.89 -14.02 -6.34
CA GLN A 53 -3.13 -14.55 -6.92
C GLN A 53 -4.29 -14.59 -5.90
N MET A 54 -3.98 -14.54 -4.60
CA MET A 54 -4.95 -14.64 -3.50
C MET A 54 -5.25 -13.31 -2.82
N VAL A 55 -4.35 -12.32 -2.92
CA VAL A 55 -4.47 -11.01 -2.24
C VAL A 55 -4.13 -9.90 -3.21
N ASP A 56 -5.07 -9.02 -3.48
CA ASP A 56 -4.80 -7.78 -4.22
C ASP A 56 -3.88 -6.90 -3.35
N TYR A 57 -2.58 -6.82 -3.68
CA TYR A 57 -1.63 -5.92 -2.97
C TYR A 57 -2.01 -4.45 -3.20
N PRO A 58 -1.61 -3.55 -2.28
CA PRO A 58 -1.87 -2.14 -2.47
C PRO A 58 -1.10 -1.65 -3.70
N ARG A 59 -1.76 -0.81 -4.48
CA ARG A 59 -1.13 -0.07 -5.56
C ARG A 59 -0.32 1.07 -4.98
N ILE A 60 0.94 1.17 -5.40
CA ILE A 60 1.92 2.08 -4.81
C ILE A 60 2.30 3.18 -5.82
N MET A 61 2.42 4.39 -5.33
CA MET A 61 3.01 5.52 -6.03
C MET A 61 4.33 5.88 -5.36
N ILE A 62 5.37 6.12 -6.14
CA ILE A 62 6.69 6.55 -5.66
C ILE A 62 6.94 7.96 -6.18
N LEU A 63 7.19 8.91 -5.27
CA LEU A 63 7.41 10.32 -5.59
C LEU A 63 8.57 10.89 -4.77
N PRO A 64 9.39 11.79 -5.32
CA PRO A 64 10.31 12.57 -4.52
C PRO A 64 9.57 13.50 -3.57
N PHE A 65 10.17 13.83 -2.42
CA PHE A 65 9.63 14.83 -1.50
C PHE A 65 9.46 16.17 -2.23
N PRO A 66 8.28 16.78 -2.21
CA PRO A 66 8.02 18.01 -2.96
C PRO A 66 8.75 19.24 -2.42
N ASP A 67 9.10 19.24 -1.14
CA ASP A 67 9.84 20.31 -0.45
C ASP A 67 11.37 20.16 -0.54
N LYS A 68 11.85 19.08 -1.18
CA LYS A 68 13.30 18.81 -1.34
C LYS A 68 13.77 19.10 -2.76
N VAL A 69 15.00 19.58 -2.85
CA VAL A 69 15.65 19.74 -4.17
C VAL A 69 15.93 18.36 -4.76
N THR A 70 15.53 18.16 -6.00
CA THR A 70 15.78 16.90 -6.71
C THR A 70 17.25 16.83 -7.10
N HIS A 71 18.02 15.94 -6.48
CA HIS A 71 19.43 15.71 -6.81
C HIS A 71 19.54 14.91 -8.14
N PRO A 72 20.58 15.12 -8.97
CA PRO A 72 20.77 14.37 -10.22
C PRO A 72 20.75 12.82 -10.03
N LEU A 73 21.21 12.33 -8.89
CA LEU A 73 21.24 10.89 -8.55
C LEU A 73 19.90 10.35 -7.98
N THR A 74 18.88 11.19 -7.86
CA THR A 74 17.53 10.78 -7.44
C THR A 74 16.96 9.71 -8.37
N GLY A 75 17.28 9.78 -9.67
CA GLY A 75 16.85 8.79 -10.67
C GLY A 75 17.38 7.38 -10.41
N THR A 76 18.62 7.21 -9.91
CA THR A 76 19.17 5.90 -9.55
C THR A 76 18.44 5.29 -8.35
N ALA A 77 18.18 6.09 -7.33
CA ALA A 77 17.43 5.66 -6.15
C ALA A 77 15.99 5.32 -6.51
N GLU A 78 15.31 6.13 -7.36
CA GLU A 78 13.97 5.86 -7.84
C GLU A 78 13.91 4.54 -8.61
N ALA A 79 14.82 4.33 -9.55
CA ALA A 79 14.89 3.11 -10.33
C ALA A 79 15.09 1.88 -9.44
N THR A 80 15.94 1.98 -8.41
CA THR A 80 16.14 0.93 -7.43
C THR A 80 14.89 0.64 -6.62
N LEU A 81 14.19 1.68 -6.12
CA LEU A 81 12.91 1.50 -5.43
C LEU A 81 11.88 0.82 -6.34
N VAL A 82 11.70 1.34 -7.56
CA VAL A 82 10.78 0.77 -8.55
C VAL A 82 11.08 -0.70 -8.77
N GLN A 83 12.35 -1.06 -8.99
CA GLN A 83 12.77 -2.44 -9.17
C GLN A 83 12.44 -3.30 -7.94
N GLN A 84 12.80 -2.83 -6.72
CA GLN A 84 12.57 -3.59 -5.48
C GLN A 84 11.08 -3.88 -5.23
N PHE A 85 10.19 -2.96 -5.57
CA PHE A 85 8.74 -3.17 -5.45
C PHE A 85 8.20 -4.03 -6.58
N THR A 86 8.67 -3.85 -7.82
CA THR A 86 8.27 -4.66 -8.98
C THR A 86 8.69 -6.12 -8.81
N ASP A 87 9.92 -6.39 -8.35
CA ASP A 87 10.42 -7.74 -8.08
C ASP A 87 9.60 -8.49 -7.02
N ARG A 88 8.89 -7.74 -6.19
CA ARG A 88 7.95 -8.27 -5.17
C ARG A 88 6.50 -8.16 -5.60
N TYR A 89 6.30 -7.90 -6.88
CA TYR A 89 5.00 -7.90 -7.54
C TYR A 89 4.00 -6.83 -7.04
N PHE A 90 4.44 -5.74 -6.50
CA PHE A 90 3.54 -4.61 -6.25
C PHE A 90 3.12 -3.95 -7.56
N GLU A 91 1.85 -3.55 -7.65
CA GLU A 91 1.39 -2.71 -8.74
C GLU A 91 1.84 -1.26 -8.49
N LEU A 92 2.59 -0.69 -9.43
CA LEU A 92 3.05 0.69 -9.34
C LEU A 92 2.21 1.60 -10.24
N VAL A 93 1.97 2.82 -9.77
CA VAL A 93 1.54 3.91 -10.65
C VAL A 93 2.70 4.26 -11.57
N ASP A 94 2.39 4.51 -12.85
CA ASP A 94 3.38 4.73 -13.90
C ASP A 94 4.48 5.74 -13.46
N PRO A 95 5.74 5.30 -13.33
CA PRO A 95 6.83 6.16 -12.90
C PRO A 95 7.12 7.32 -13.88
N ALA A 96 6.74 7.20 -15.16
CA ALA A 96 6.92 8.27 -16.15
C ALA A 96 6.15 9.56 -15.76
N LYS A 97 5.13 9.45 -14.94
CA LYS A 97 4.36 10.59 -14.40
C LYS A 97 5.00 11.23 -13.17
N SER A 98 6.04 10.64 -12.61
CA SER A 98 6.66 11.08 -11.34
C SER A 98 7.03 12.56 -11.36
N LYS A 99 7.65 13.06 -12.44
CA LYS A 99 8.01 14.49 -12.58
C LYS A 99 6.81 15.43 -12.62
N GLN A 100 5.75 15.06 -13.35
CA GLN A 100 4.52 15.85 -13.41
C GLN A 100 3.86 15.91 -12.04
N LEU A 101 3.74 14.77 -11.37
CA LEU A 101 3.13 14.63 -10.05
C LEU A 101 3.94 15.34 -8.97
N HIS A 102 5.27 15.35 -9.08
CA HIS A 102 6.13 16.12 -8.19
C HIS A 102 5.89 17.62 -8.30
N ASN A 103 5.77 18.15 -9.52
CA ASN A 103 5.46 19.57 -9.75
C ASN A 103 4.07 19.92 -9.20
N GLU A 104 3.07 19.09 -9.49
CA GLU A 104 1.71 19.25 -8.93
C GLU A 104 1.74 19.26 -7.38
N ALA A 105 2.51 18.36 -6.77
CA ALA A 105 2.68 18.33 -5.32
C ALA A 105 3.35 19.59 -4.79
N LYS A 106 4.35 20.12 -5.50
CA LYS A 106 5.07 21.33 -5.12
C LYS A 106 4.18 22.56 -5.13
N ASP A 107 3.33 22.71 -6.14
CA ASP A 107 2.40 23.83 -6.24
C ASP A 107 1.37 23.87 -5.10
N LEU A 108 1.15 22.74 -4.42
CA LEU A 108 0.21 22.63 -3.32
C LEU A 108 0.83 22.85 -1.93
N LEU A 109 2.16 22.99 -1.83
CA LEU A 109 2.86 23.15 -0.53
C LEU A 109 2.50 24.43 0.22
N GLU A 110 2.02 25.46 -0.48
CA GLU A 110 1.59 26.71 0.13
C GLU A 110 0.25 26.58 0.87
N VAL A 111 -0.54 25.56 0.55
CA VAL A 111 -1.93 25.42 1.00
C VAL A 111 -2.17 24.22 1.92
N ASP A 112 -1.27 23.24 1.93
CA ASP A 112 -1.51 22.00 2.69
C ASP A 112 -0.21 21.34 3.17
N THR A 113 -0.33 20.34 4.04
CA THR A 113 0.80 19.55 4.52
C THR A 113 1.25 18.52 3.48
N ILE A 114 2.55 18.18 3.52
CA ILE A 114 3.13 17.17 2.61
C ILE A 114 2.35 15.86 2.62
N ASN A 115 1.91 15.41 3.80
CA ASN A 115 1.18 14.15 3.92
C ASN A 115 -0.19 14.21 3.23
N ASN A 116 -0.92 15.31 3.43
CA ASN A 116 -2.23 15.52 2.81
C ASN A 116 -2.11 15.65 1.28
N ILE A 117 -1.09 16.37 0.81
CA ILE A 117 -0.80 16.51 -0.61
C ILE A 117 -0.53 15.14 -1.24
N ALA A 118 0.38 14.37 -0.64
CA ALA A 118 0.70 13.02 -1.11
C ALA A 118 -0.53 12.10 -1.12
N ALA A 119 -1.34 12.15 -0.06
CA ALA A 119 -2.57 11.38 0.03
C ALA A 119 -3.57 11.77 -1.08
N ARG A 120 -3.77 13.06 -1.33
CA ARG A 120 -4.67 13.57 -2.37
C ARG A 120 -4.22 13.15 -3.77
N ILE A 121 -2.94 13.34 -4.10
CA ILE A 121 -2.38 12.91 -5.38
C ILE A 121 -2.49 11.39 -5.54
N GLY A 122 -2.16 10.63 -4.50
CA GLY A 122 -2.30 9.18 -4.52
C GLY A 122 -3.73 8.74 -4.80
N LEU A 123 -4.73 9.34 -4.15
CA LEU A 123 -6.15 9.03 -4.39
C LEU A 123 -6.57 9.36 -5.84
N GLN A 124 -6.12 10.48 -6.41
CA GLN A 124 -6.40 10.86 -7.79
C GLN A 124 -5.88 9.82 -8.80
N HIS A 125 -4.74 9.21 -8.50
CA HIS A 125 -4.10 8.21 -9.35
C HIS A 125 -4.34 6.76 -8.89
N GLN A 126 -5.29 6.54 -7.97
CA GLN A 126 -5.71 5.22 -7.49
C GLN A 126 -4.60 4.44 -6.79
N ALA A 127 -3.64 5.14 -6.18
CA ALA A 127 -2.67 4.51 -5.29
C ALA A 127 -3.26 4.41 -3.87
N GLU A 128 -3.05 3.29 -3.21
CA GLU A 128 -3.39 3.11 -1.81
C GLU A 128 -2.30 3.62 -0.88
N ILE A 129 -1.06 3.61 -1.36
CA ILE A 129 0.10 4.09 -0.61
C ILE A 129 0.94 4.98 -1.52
N VAL A 130 1.38 6.11 -0.98
CA VAL A 130 2.40 6.96 -1.60
C VAL A 130 3.69 6.83 -0.80
N ILE A 131 4.78 6.51 -1.48
CA ILE A 131 6.13 6.52 -0.93
C ILE A 131 6.80 7.81 -1.38
N LEU A 132 7.06 8.68 -0.42
CA LEU A 132 7.90 9.86 -0.61
C LEU A 132 9.35 9.51 -0.32
N TYR A 133 10.28 10.03 -1.11
CA TYR A 133 11.71 9.80 -0.92
C TYR A 133 12.53 11.06 -1.22
N SER A 134 13.70 11.15 -0.59
CA SER A 134 14.78 12.10 -0.94
C SER A 134 16.13 11.42 -0.80
N VAL A 135 17.10 11.91 -1.57
CA VAL A 135 18.49 11.45 -1.53
C VAL A 135 19.39 12.64 -1.30
N GLU A 136 20.24 12.52 -0.32
CA GLU A 136 21.31 13.46 0.00
C GLU A 136 22.65 12.72 -0.17
N THR A 137 23.61 13.32 -0.88
CA THR A 137 24.92 12.71 -1.10
C THR A 137 25.98 13.44 -0.31
N GLY A 138 26.91 12.68 0.28
CA GLY A 138 28.11 13.20 0.90
C GLY A 138 29.22 13.44 -0.13
N ALA A 139 30.38 13.91 0.35
CA ALA A 139 31.56 14.01 -0.48
C ALA A 139 32.07 12.62 -0.89
N SER A 140 32.69 12.53 -2.07
CA SER A 140 33.47 11.34 -2.43
C SER A 140 34.92 11.50 -2.02
N GLU A 141 35.57 10.39 -1.69
CA GLU A 141 36.98 10.32 -1.32
C GLU A 141 37.66 9.28 -2.16
N PHE A 142 38.88 9.61 -2.68
CA PHE A 142 39.67 8.71 -3.45
C PHE A 142 40.72 8.02 -2.55
N ASP A 143 40.70 6.68 -2.53
CA ASP A 143 41.62 5.88 -1.71
C ASP A 143 42.91 5.46 -2.43
N GLY A 144 43.16 5.99 -3.61
CA GLY A 144 44.31 5.64 -4.48
C GLY A 144 43.98 4.56 -5.51
N MET A 145 42.82 3.90 -5.44
CA MET A 145 42.34 2.89 -6.39
C MET A 145 40.92 3.16 -6.89
N MET A 146 40.03 3.55 -5.99
CA MET A 146 38.64 3.79 -6.29
C MET A 146 38.12 5.01 -5.52
N GLU A 147 37.05 5.58 -6.04
CA GLU A 147 36.27 6.58 -5.33
C GLU A 147 35.29 5.90 -4.38
N THR A 148 35.19 6.40 -3.14
CA THR A 148 34.21 6.02 -2.15
C THR A 148 33.27 7.16 -1.91
N GLY A 149 31.98 6.97 -2.10
CA GLY A 149 30.95 7.97 -1.83
C GLY A 149 29.94 7.48 -0.80
N THR A 150 29.21 8.40 -0.21
CA THR A 150 28.10 8.08 0.70
C THR A 150 26.82 8.74 0.22
N ALA A 151 25.68 8.07 0.42
CA ALA A 151 24.38 8.64 0.18
C ALA A 151 23.42 8.29 1.33
N THR A 152 22.61 9.25 1.71
CA THR A 152 21.55 9.10 2.71
C THR A 152 20.21 9.20 2.00
N MET A 153 19.41 8.16 2.13
CA MET A 153 18.05 8.15 1.62
C MET A 153 17.06 8.26 2.77
N THR A 154 16.14 9.22 2.67
CA THR A 154 14.99 9.33 3.56
C THR A 154 13.74 8.89 2.82
N THR A 155 12.89 8.09 3.48
CA THR A 155 11.64 7.60 2.91
C THR A 155 10.50 7.74 3.89
N ARG A 156 9.28 7.91 3.35
CA ARG A 156 8.03 7.94 4.11
C ARG A 156 6.91 7.29 3.30
N ALA A 157 6.27 6.27 3.84
CA ALA A 157 5.07 5.68 3.25
C ALA A 157 3.81 6.28 3.90
N ILE A 158 2.87 6.73 3.07
CA ILE A 158 1.64 7.42 3.48
C ILE A 158 0.44 6.67 2.92
N VAL A 159 -0.53 6.38 3.78
CA VAL A 159 -1.82 5.78 3.40
C VAL A 159 -2.71 6.85 2.79
N THR A 160 -3.13 6.69 1.55
CA THR A 160 -3.84 7.74 0.81
C THR A 160 -5.23 8.05 1.37
N THR A 161 -5.93 7.06 1.92
CA THR A 161 -7.29 7.25 2.49
C THR A 161 -7.32 7.99 3.81
N THR A 162 -6.22 8.00 4.56
CA THR A 162 -6.15 8.58 5.91
C THR A 162 -5.11 9.68 6.06
N ALA A 163 -4.22 9.87 5.07
CA ALA A 163 -3.03 10.71 5.13
C ALA A 163 -2.06 10.34 6.29
N GLN A 164 -2.24 9.17 6.90
CA GLN A 164 -1.39 8.69 7.99
C GLN A 164 -0.06 8.17 7.47
N ILE A 165 1.01 8.46 8.20
CA ILE A 165 2.32 7.84 7.97
C ILE A 165 2.25 6.40 8.45
N LEU A 166 2.47 5.46 7.53
CA LEU A 166 2.56 4.04 7.82
C LEU A 166 3.93 3.70 8.39
N THR A 167 4.97 4.20 7.75
CA THR A 167 6.37 4.02 8.18
C THR A 167 7.24 5.12 7.59
N ALA A 168 8.33 5.40 8.25
CA ALA A 168 9.40 6.26 7.75
C ALA A 168 10.74 5.60 8.05
N ASP A 169 11.72 5.84 7.19
CA ASP A 169 13.08 5.32 7.37
C ASP A 169 14.12 6.30 6.81
N ASN A 170 15.32 6.21 7.35
CA ASN A 170 16.48 6.95 6.90
C ASN A 170 17.68 6.00 6.90
N LYS A 171 18.37 5.87 5.78
CA LYS A 171 19.53 4.97 5.63
C LYS A 171 20.65 5.67 4.91
N THR A 172 21.83 5.60 5.50
CA THR A 172 23.08 5.99 4.86
C THR A 172 23.82 4.74 4.40
N SER A 173 24.27 4.75 3.17
CA SER A 173 25.03 3.62 2.59
C SER A 173 26.25 4.13 1.84
N PRO A 174 27.37 3.40 1.88
CA PRO A 174 28.53 3.66 1.05
C PRO A 174 28.32 3.09 -0.36
N GLY A 175 29.09 3.64 -1.31
CA GLY A 175 29.21 3.12 -2.65
C GLY A 175 30.62 3.29 -3.16
N LEU A 176 31.04 2.39 -4.03
CA LEU A 176 32.35 2.40 -4.69
C LEU A 176 32.16 2.65 -6.18
N GLY A 177 33.09 3.38 -6.80
CA GLY A 177 33.07 3.67 -8.23
C GLY A 177 34.43 4.07 -8.74
N LYS A 178 34.60 4.04 -10.06
CA LYS A 178 35.83 4.54 -10.71
C LYS A 178 35.83 6.08 -10.81
N THR A 179 34.70 6.70 -10.65
CA THR A 179 34.50 8.16 -10.61
C THR A 179 33.64 8.55 -9.42
N PRO A 180 33.73 9.80 -8.94
CA PRO A 180 32.85 10.30 -7.87
C PRO A 180 31.37 10.07 -8.15
N GLU A 181 30.92 10.34 -9.37
CA GLU A 181 29.53 10.19 -9.76
C GLU A 181 29.06 8.73 -9.67
N LEU A 182 29.93 7.79 -10.10
CA LEU A 182 29.61 6.36 -10.04
C LEU A 182 29.58 5.86 -8.59
N ALA A 183 30.51 6.33 -7.74
CA ALA A 183 30.52 6.00 -6.32
C ALA A 183 29.25 6.49 -5.62
N LEU A 184 28.86 7.74 -5.86
CA LEU A 184 27.64 8.34 -5.30
C LEU A 184 26.37 7.67 -5.85
N ALA A 185 26.33 7.32 -7.14
CA ALA A 185 25.21 6.58 -7.73
C ALA A 185 25.06 5.19 -7.08
N THR A 186 26.17 4.48 -6.90
CA THR A 186 26.20 3.18 -6.21
C THR A 186 25.72 3.32 -4.77
N ALA A 187 26.21 4.35 -4.04
CA ALA A 187 25.74 4.66 -2.68
C ALA A 187 24.24 4.92 -2.62
N SER A 188 23.72 5.71 -3.58
CA SER A 188 22.28 6.02 -3.67
C SER A 188 21.44 4.77 -3.91
N GLY A 189 21.87 3.88 -4.79
CA GLY A 189 21.23 2.58 -5.03
C GLY A 189 21.23 1.69 -3.78
N ASN A 190 22.38 1.59 -3.09
CA ASN A 190 22.50 0.81 -1.85
C ASN A 190 21.60 1.36 -0.73
N ALA A 191 21.52 2.68 -0.58
CA ALA A 191 20.63 3.31 0.40
C ALA A 191 19.16 3.05 0.07
N ALA A 192 18.78 3.14 -1.21
CA ALA A 192 17.43 2.83 -1.68
C ALA A 192 17.05 1.37 -1.45
N GLN A 193 17.95 0.44 -1.72
CA GLN A 193 17.74 -0.98 -1.43
C GLN A 193 17.52 -1.22 0.07
N SER A 194 18.35 -0.63 0.92
CA SER A 194 18.24 -0.77 2.38
C SER A 194 16.93 -0.19 2.93
N CYS A 195 16.48 0.96 2.43
CA CYS A 195 15.18 1.53 2.80
C CYS A 195 14.01 0.68 2.30
N SER A 196 14.12 0.09 1.09
CA SER A 196 13.02 -0.69 0.49
C SER A 196 12.64 -1.91 1.31
N GLU A 197 13.60 -2.57 1.96
CA GLU A 197 13.35 -3.75 2.79
C GLU A 197 12.40 -3.46 3.96
N LYS A 198 12.63 -2.36 4.67
CA LYS A 198 11.77 -1.94 5.77
C LYS A 198 10.41 -1.43 5.27
N LEU A 199 10.39 -0.63 4.19
CA LEU A 199 9.16 -0.17 3.58
C LEU A 199 8.25 -1.33 3.19
N ILE A 200 8.78 -2.30 2.45
CA ILE A 200 8.04 -3.47 1.96
C ILE A 200 7.51 -4.31 3.12
N SER A 201 8.35 -4.60 4.12
CA SER A 201 7.91 -5.39 5.27
C SER A 201 6.80 -4.69 6.07
N SER A 202 6.91 -3.37 6.25
CA SER A 202 5.90 -2.56 6.94
C SER A 202 4.60 -2.48 6.14
N ILE A 203 4.68 -2.25 4.82
CA ILE A 203 3.51 -2.19 3.92
C ILE A 203 2.77 -3.53 3.92
N ILE A 204 3.49 -4.64 3.79
CA ILE A 204 2.89 -5.97 3.81
C ILE A 204 2.19 -6.24 5.16
N SER A 205 2.85 -5.94 6.28
CA SER A 205 2.27 -6.15 7.62
C SER A 205 1.02 -5.30 7.84
N TRP A 206 1.06 -4.06 7.38
CA TRP A 206 -0.08 -3.15 7.43
C TRP A 206 -1.24 -3.68 6.56
N TRP A 207 -0.93 -4.09 5.33
CA TRP A 207 -1.92 -4.60 4.38
C TRP A 207 -2.66 -5.83 4.90
N ASP A 208 -1.93 -6.76 5.51
CA ASP A 208 -2.53 -7.96 6.12
C ASP A 208 -3.49 -7.62 7.24
N ASN A 209 -3.08 -6.70 8.09
CA ASN A 209 -3.93 -6.25 9.18
C ASN A 209 -5.22 -5.58 8.64
N TYR A 210 -5.10 -4.78 7.59
CA TYR A 210 -6.24 -4.14 6.95
C TYR A 210 -7.13 -5.11 6.20
N THR A 211 -6.58 -6.07 5.47
CA THR A 211 -7.40 -7.09 4.77
C THR A 211 -8.15 -7.98 5.76
N ALA A 212 -7.56 -8.28 6.92
CA ALA A 212 -8.21 -9.03 7.99
C ALA A 212 -9.33 -8.21 8.67
N ASN A 213 -9.15 -6.88 8.84
CA ASN A 213 -10.03 -6.00 9.61
C ASN A 213 -10.92 -5.08 8.75
N GLY A 214 -10.90 -5.25 7.42
CA GLY A 214 -11.59 -4.40 6.46
C GLY A 214 -10.75 -3.22 5.99
N LEU A 215 -10.75 -3.01 4.69
CA LEU A 215 -10.02 -1.95 4.00
C LEU A 215 -10.77 -0.62 4.12
N PRO A 216 -10.09 0.52 4.32
CA PRO A 216 -10.74 1.81 4.42
C PRO A 216 -11.19 2.31 3.04
N TYR A 217 -12.42 2.77 2.95
CA TYR A 217 -13.01 3.43 1.80
C TYR A 217 -13.50 4.82 2.20
N ILE A 218 -13.31 5.80 1.34
CA ILE A 218 -13.92 7.12 1.47
C ILE A 218 -15.18 7.12 0.63
N ILE A 219 -16.32 7.35 1.30
CA ILE A 219 -17.63 7.42 0.68
C ILE A 219 -18.12 8.86 0.82
N THR A 220 -18.38 9.52 -0.29
CA THR A 220 -19.00 10.84 -0.31
C THR A 220 -20.42 10.72 -0.81
N LEU A 221 -21.39 11.19 -0.03
CA LEU A 221 -22.77 11.30 -0.41
C LEU A 221 -23.13 12.77 -0.69
N LYS A 222 -23.64 13.05 -1.87
CA LYS A 222 -24.22 14.35 -2.24
C LYS A 222 -25.74 14.28 -2.14
N THR A 223 -26.33 15.20 -1.39
CA THR A 223 -27.76 15.28 -1.13
C THR A 223 -28.28 16.71 -1.33
N PRO A 224 -29.59 16.91 -1.50
CA PRO A 224 -30.20 18.24 -1.35
C PRO A 224 -29.85 18.84 0.02
N PRO A 225 -29.88 20.18 0.15
CA PRO A 225 -29.70 20.85 1.43
C PRO A 225 -30.76 20.38 2.46
N LYS A 226 -30.36 20.26 3.74
CA LYS A 226 -31.22 19.83 4.85
C LYS A 226 -31.79 18.41 4.71
N ALA A 227 -31.02 17.51 4.10
CA ALA A 227 -31.43 16.12 3.87
C ALA A 227 -30.93 15.16 4.98
N ASP A 228 -30.81 15.59 6.23
CA ASP A 228 -30.23 14.81 7.35
C ASP A 228 -30.92 13.44 7.50
N ARG A 229 -32.23 13.35 7.29
CA ARG A 229 -32.95 12.08 7.33
C ARG A 229 -32.46 11.10 6.25
N LEU A 230 -32.13 11.58 5.04
CA LEU A 230 -31.60 10.76 3.97
C LEU A 230 -30.16 10.29 4.30
N ILE A 231 -29.37 11.16 4.91
CA ILE A 231 -27.99 10.84 5.34
C ILE A 231 -28.02 9.73 6.39
N ILE A 232 -28.86 9.87 7.42
CA ILE A 232 -29.02 8.85 8.48
C ILE A 232 -29.50 7.52 7.88
N LEU A 233 -30.48 7.55 7.00
CA LEU A 233 -31.01 6.34 6.35
C LEU A 233 -29.94 5.70 5.46
N PHE A 234 -29.12 6.49 4.75
CA PHE A 234 -28.00 5.99 3.97
C PHE A 234 -26.96 5.29 4.85
N GLN A 235 -26.59 5.91 5.97
CA GLN A 235 -25.62 5.34 6.93
C GLN A 235 -26.13 4.01 7.50
N GLN A 236 -27.38 3.94 7.96
CA GLN A 236 -27.98 2.71 8.47
C GLN A 236 -27.98 1.57 7.44
N ASN A 237 -28.31 1.90 6.20
CA ASN A 237 -28.28 0.91 5.12
C ASN A 237 -26.87 0.49 4.75
N MET A 238 -25.90 1.39 4.78
CA MET A 238 -24.48 1.07 4.58
C MET A 238 -23.96 0.09 5.64
N GLU A 239 -24.31 0.29 6.90
CA GLU A 239 -23.93 -0.59 8.00
C GLU A 239 -24.53 -2.00 7.87
N SER A 240 -25.66 -2.13 7.19
CA SER A 240 -26.32 -3.44 6.94
C SER A 240 -25.68 -4.25 5.82
N ILE A 241 -24.79 -3.66 5.01
CA ILE A 241 -24.15 -4.35 3.89
C ILE A 241 -23.20 -5.43 4.42
N PRO A 242 -23.31 -6.70 3.98
CA PRO A 242 -22.38 -7.76 4.36
C PRO A 242 -20.95 -7.39 4.00
N GLY A 243 -20.03 -7.55 4.96
CA GLY A 243 -18.62 -7.18 4.79
C GLY A 243 -18.28 -5.77 5.29
N VAL A 244 -19.24 -4.92 5.57
CA VAL A 244 -19.02 -3.66 6.29
C VAL A 244 -18.68 -3.96 7.73
N VAL A 245 -17.55 -3.43 8.19
CA VAL A 245 -17.02 -3.62 9.54
C VAL A 245 -17.33 -2.42 10.42
N SER A 246 -17.20 -1.22 9.86
CA SER A 246 -17.53 0.03 10.53
C SER A 246 -17.79 1.15 9.52
N LEU A 247 -18.62 2.09 9.90
CA LEU A 247 -18.87 3.34 9.21
C LEU A 247 -18.71 4.49 10.21
N SER A 248 -18.04 5.55 9.83
CA SER A 248 -17.90 6.76 10.62
C SER A 248 -18.00 7.99 9.73
N GLU A 249 -18.77 8.98 10.16
CA GLU A 249 -18.82 10.27 9.50
C GLU A 249 -17.56 11.06 9.80
N ARG A 250 -16.97 11.68 8.77
CA ARG A 250 -15.78 12.55 8.89
C ARG A 250 -16.15 14.02 8.80
N ASN A 251 -17.04 14.34 7.90
CA ASN A 251 -17.48 15.70 7.66
C ASN A 251 -18.87 15.69 7.06
N SER A 252 -19.69 16.67 7.43
CA SER A 252 -21.03 16.86 6.88
C SER A 252 -21.36 18.35 6.81
N GLY A 253 -21.83 18.81 5.66
CA GLY A 253 -22.26 20.18 5.46
C GLY A 253 -22.48 20.53 4.00
N GLY A 254 -23.34 21.53 3.73
CA GLY A 254 -23.58 22.02 2.38
C GLY A 254 -24.14 20.98 1.38
N GLY A 255 -24.83 19.94 1.87
CA GLY A 255 -25.31 18.85 1.02
C GLY A 255 -24.25 17.83 0.64
N ILE A 256 -23.10 17.82 1.31
CA ILE A 256 -22.02 16.85 1.12
C ILE A 256 -21.73 16.20 2.47
N THR A 257 -21.77 14.88 2.52
CA THR A 257 -21.35 14.10 3.69
C THR A 257 -20.24 13.14 3.29
N GLU A 258 -19.08 13.25 3.95
CA GLU A 258 -17.95 12.34 3.79
C GLU A 258 -17.89 11.35 4.93
N MET A 259 -17.77 10.08 4.59
CA MET A 259 -17.75 8.96 5.52
C MET A 259 -16.52 8.09 5.27
N MET A 260 -15.95 7.55 6.34
CA MET A 260 -14.94 6.50 6.31
C MET A 260 -15.64 5.17 6.57
N LEU A 261 -15.56 4.28 5.60
CA LEU A 261 -16.11 2.92 5.68
C LEU A 261 -14.96 1.90 5.73
N LYS A 262 -15.02 0.94 6.64
CA LYS A 262 -14.17 -0.25 6.59
C LYS A 262 -14.96 -1.41 5.99
N TYR A 263 -14.44 -2.00 4.92
CA TYR A 263 -15.11 -3.06 4.18
C TYR A 263 -14.18 -4.24 3.88
N LYS A 264 -14.68 -5.47 4.10
CA LYS A 264 -14.00 -6.72 3.74
C LYS A 264 -14.47 -7.17 2.35
N GLY A 265 -13.76 -6.74 1.32
CA GLY A 265 -14.07 -7.10 -0.07
C GLY A 265 -13.49 -6.12 -1.08
N LYS A 266 -13.74 -6.39 -2.35
CA LYS A 266 -13.26 -5.56 -3.46
C LYS A 266 -14.13 -4.31 -3.65
N SER A 267 -13.53 -3.25 -4.18
CA SER A 267 -14.21 -1.99 -4.47
C SER A 267 -15.44 -2.15 -5.39
N ALA A 268 -15.32 -3.01 -6.40
CA ALA A 268 -16.44 -3.30 -7.31
C ALA A 268 -17.62 -3.97 -6.62
N ASP A 269 -17.35 -4.86 -5.67
CA ASP A 269 -18.39 -5.56 -4.90
C ASP A 269 -19.07 -4.61 -3.93
N LEU A 270 -18.29 -3.74 -3.26
CA LEU A 270 -18.87 -2.68 -2.41
C LEU A 270 -19.80 -1.76 -3.20
N LYS A 271 -19.36 -1.24 -4.35
CA LYS A 271 -20.19 -0.38 -5.21
C LYS A 271 -21.53 -1.06 -5.55
N ARG A 272 -21.46 -2.33 -5.97
CA ARG A 272 -22.64 -3.11 -6.34
C ARG A 272 -23.55 -3.34 -5.13
N ALA A 273 -22.98 -3.68 -3.98
CA ALA A 273 -23.73 -3.88 -2.74
C ALA A 273 -24.42 -2.60 -2.26
N VAL A 274 -23.74 -1.45 -2.33
CA VAL A 274 -24.32 -0.15 -2.00
C VAL A 274 -25.57 0.12 -2.86
N LEU A 275 -25.43 0.08 -4.18
CA LEU A 275 -26.56 0.35 -5.09
C LEU A 275 -27.70 -0.64 -4.89
N SER A 276 -27.39 -1.94 -4.79
CA SER A 276 -28.42 -2.97 -4.62
C SER A 276 -29.17 -2.86 -3.28
N THR A 277 -28.49 -2.41 -2.22
CA THR A 277 -29.12 -2.20 -0.92
C THR A 277 -29.96 -0.94 -0.92
N MET A 278 -29.43 0.17 -1.45
CA MET A 278 -30.13 1.45 -1.49
C MET A 278 -31.39 1.40 -2.37
N PHE A 279 -31.36 0.75 -3.53
CA PHE A 279 -32.50 0.67 -4.43
C PHE A 279 -33.72 -0.10 -3.86
N LYS A 280 -33.57 -0.80 -2.74
CA LYS A 280 -34.70 -1.39 -2.00
C LYS A 280 -35.58 -0.34 -1.31
N HIS A 281 -35.06 0.88 -1.15
CA HIS A 281 -35.77 1.98 -0.48
C HIS A 281 -36.20 3.04 -1.49
N ALA A 282 -37.45 3.42 -1.47
CA ALA A 282 -38.00 4.42 -2.39
C ALA A 282 -37.28 5.77 -2.35
N SER A 283 -36.71 6.12 -1.19
CA SER A 283 -35.92 7.35 -1.00
C SER A 283 -34.64 7.40 -1.78
N PHE A 284 -34.13 6.26 -2.28
CA PHE A 284 -32.87 6.14 -2.99
C PHE A 284 -33.03 5.67 -4.43
N LYS A 285 -34.24 5.67 -4.98
CA LYS A 285 -34.48 5.23 -6.38
C LYS A 285 -33.67 6.01 -7.41
N ASP A 286 -33.40 7.29 -7.12
CA ASP A 286 -32.63 8.21 -7.98
C ASP A 286 -31.15 8.29 -7.59
N LEU A 287 -30.66 7.43 -6.69
CA LEU A 287 -29.25 7.36 -6.32
C LEU A 287 -28.40 6.89 -7.50
N TYR A 288 -27.33 7.58 -7.78
CA TYR A 288 -26.37 7.16 -8.80
C TYR A 288 -24.93 7.37 -8.34
N THR A 289 -24.01 6.68 -9.02
CA THR A 289 -22.56 6.84 -8.76
C THR A 289 -22.04 7.96 -9.64
N VAL A 290 -21.54 9.02 -9.03
CA VAL A 290 -20.84 10.12 -9.72
C VAL A 290 -19.39 9.71 -10.07
N LEU A 291 -18.73 9.05 -9.13
CA LEU A 291 -17.34 8.63 -9.26
C LEU A 291 -17.09 7.35 -8.46
N ALA A 292 -16.30 6.44 -9.01
CA ALA A 292 -15.74 5.31 -8.28
C ALA A 292 -14.32 5.05 -8.79
N LYS A 293 -13.34 5.42 -7.98
CA LYS A 293 -11.91 5.23 -8.29
C LYS A 293 -11.21 4.60 -7.08
N GLY A 294 -10.69 3.40 -7.24
CA GLY A 294 -10.03 2.69 -6.15
C GLY A 294 -10.96 2.59 -4.93
N ARG A 295 -10.56 3.23 -3.83
CA ARG A 295 -11.30 3.26 -2.56
C ARG A 295 -12.01 4.57 -2.28
N PHE A 296 -12.19 5.38 -3.29
CA PHE A 296 -12.95 6.61 -3.22
C PHE A 296 -14.20 6.49 -4.08
N MET A 297 -15.38 6.70 -3.46
CA MET A 297 -16.67 6.65 -4.16
C MET A 297 -17.51 7.87 -3.84
N VAL A 298 -18.14 8.42 -4.85
CA VAL A 298 -19.09 9.52 -4.74
C VAL A 298 -20.42 9.06 -5.26
N PHE A 299 -21.44 9.16 -4.43
CA PHE A 299 -22.82 8.92 -4.76
C PHE A 299 -23.61 10.24 -4.70
N SER A 300 -24.68 10.35 -5.47
CA SER A 300 -25.57 11.53 -5.49
C SER A 300 -27.03 11.11 -5.56
N ILE A 301 -27.87 11.92 -4.91
CA ILE A 301 -29.35 11.84 -4.93
C ILE A 301 -29.92 13.19 -5.43
N LEU A 302 -29.19 13.92 -6.23
CA LEU A 302 -29.61 15.24 -6.73
C LEU A 302 -30.45 15.12 -7.98
#